data_775ec2f24423b6057d78673d78cea943
#
_entry.id   775ec2f24423b6057d78673d78cea943
#
_cell.length_a   1.000
_cell.length_b   1.000
_cell.length_c   1.000
_cell.angle_alpha   90.00
_cell.angle_beta   90.00
_cell.angle_gamma   90.00
#
_symmetry.space_group_name_H-M   'P 1'
#
loop_
_entity.id
_entity.type
_entity.pdbx_description
1 polymer ?
#
loop_
_entity_poly.entity_id
_entity_poly.type
_entity_poly.pdbx_seq_one_letter_code
_entity_poly.pdbx_strand_id
1 'polypeptide(L)'
;MNKTCDTVWHNCLEIIKDIVEWQHFKTWFDPIKPVSLKNKVLTIQVPSQFFYEYIEEHYINLIAKTLKRELGKEARLEYRIMVDSGNSQHEPQTMDLPANNIRIYNNHVMDFPLVVNNPVKNPFVIPGLKKIQIDPQLNPVYTFDSLIEGDCNRVARRAGKTVAEKPGANSFNPLVIYGGVGLGKTHLAQAIGNEVKKLHPGKVVLYVSSEKFINQFQDHSRNNAINDFIHFYQLIDVLIIDDVQFFARAERSQDAFFAIFNHLHQSGKQLVLTSDKAPKDLDGLQERLLSRFRWGLSADLQMP
;
A
#
# COMPACT_ATOMS: atom_id res chain seq x y z
N MET A 1 -34.14 -27.69 6.57
CA MET A 1 -33.44 -27.47 5.30
C MET A 1 -31.93 -27.35 5.62
N ASN A 2 -31.10 -28.25 5.10
CA ASN A 2 -29.66 -28.14 5.26
C ASN A 2 -29.17 -26.94 4.45
N LYS A 3 -28.72 -25.87 5.11
CA LYS A 3 -28.10 -24.72 4.44
C LYS A 3 -26.75 -25.16 3.91
N THR A 4 -26.51 -24.99 2.60
CA THR A 4 -25.20 -25.22 1.99
C THR A 4 -24.31 -24.00 2.16
N CYS A 5 -22.96 -24.16 2.07
CA CYS A 5 -22.02 -23.05 2.16
C CYS A 5 -22.32 -21.95 1.11
N ASP A 6 -22.70 -22.36 -0.12
CA ASP A 6 -23.04 -21.46 -1.21
C ASP A 6 -24.29 -20.63 -0.91
N THR A 7 -25.34 -21.26 -0.38
CA THR A 7 -26.57 -20.57 -0.03
C THR A 7 -26.35 -19.54 1.08
N VAL A 8 -25.60 -19.90 2.11
CA VAL A 8 -25.28 -19.02 3.24
C VAL A 8 -24.43 -17.83 2.77
N TRP A 9 -23.41 -18.10 1.97
CA TRP A 9 -22.56 -17.04 1.46
C TRP A 9 -23.31 -16.10 0.52
N HIS A 10 -24.12 -16.64 -0.38
CA HIS A 10 -24.95 -15.83 -1.28
C HIS A 10 -25.88 -14.89 -0.51
N ASN A 11 -26.58 -15.38 0.52
CA ASN A 11 -27.43 -14.54 1.36
C ASN A 11 -26.63 -13.43 2.09
N CYS A 12 -25.41 -13.74 2.54
CA CYS A 12 -24.50 -12.73 3.12
C CYS A 12 -24.13 -11.68 2.08
N LEU A 13 -23.80 -12.09 0.85
CA LEU A 13 -23.42 -11.18 -0.24
C LEU A 13 -24.56 -10.25 -0.64
N GLU A 14 -25.82 -10.71 -0.66
CA GLU A 14 -26.96 -9.84 -0.95
C GLU A 14 -27.09 -8.71 0.07
N ILE A 15 -26.93 -9.02 1.36
CA ILE A 15 -26.97 -7.99 2.42
C ILE A 15 -25.78 -7.04 2.32
N ILE A 16 -24.59 -7.57 2.03
CA ILE A 16 -23.36 -6.77 1.91
C ILE A 16 -23.44 -5.83 0.72
N LYS A 17 -24.02 -6.28 -0.39
CA LYS A 17 -24.18 -5.50 -1.62
C LYS A 17 -25.03 -4.25 -1.42
N ASP A 18 -26.03 -4.30 -0.52
CA ASP A 18 -26.89 -3.16 -0.20
C ASP A 18 -26.17 -2.12 0.71
N ILE A 19 -25.08 -2.51 1.36
CA ILE A 19 -24.37 -1.68 2.35
C ILE A 19 -23.07 -1.10 1.80
N VAL A 20 -22.41 -1.85 0.91
CA VAL A 20 -21.09 -1.51 0.36
C VAL A 20 -21.25 -0.91 -1.03
N GLU A 21 -20.47 0.12 -1.34
CA GLU A 21 -20.44 0.73 -2.67
C GLU A 21 -20.10 -0.30 -3.75
N TRP A 22 -20.79 -0.25 -4.89
CA TRP A 22 -20.69 -1.24 -5.97
C TRP A 22 -19.28 -1.58 -6.42
N GLN A 23 -18.39 -0.57 -6.50
CA GLN A 23 -16.99 -0.79 -6.90
C GLN A 23 -16.23 -1.60 -5.84
N HIS A 24 -16.44 -1.30 -4.55
CA HIS A 24 -15.85 -2.03 -3.44
C HIS A 24 -16.38 -3.46 -3.34
N PHE A 25 -17.69 -3.63 -3.55
CA PHE A 25 -18.32 -4.96 -3.57
C PHE A 25 -17.70 -5.85 -4.64
N LYS A 26 -17.60 -5.36 -5.87
CA LYS A 26 -17.04 -6.10 -7.01
C LYS A 26 -15.55 -6.44 -6.82
N THR A 27 -14.81 -5.56 -6.17
CA THR A 27 -13.37 -5.74 -5.94
C THR A 27 -13.10 -6.74 -4.81
N TRP A 28 -13.85 -6.67 -3.71
CA TRP A 28 -13.50 -7.35 -2.47
C TRP A 28 -14.38 -8.55 -2.14
N PHE A 29 -15.59 -8.63 -2.65
CA PHE A 29 -16.52 -9.72 -2.32
C PHE A 29 -16.77 -10.68 -3.48
N ASP A 30 -16.77 -10.20 -4.71
CA ASP A 30 -16.99 -11.01 -5.91
C ASP A 30 -15.94 -12.13 -6.11
N PRO A 31 -14.64 -11.92 -5.81
CA PRO A 31 -13.63 -12.97 -5.93
C PRO A 31 -13.66 -14.04 -4.83
N ILE A 32 -14.40 -13.83 -3.73
CA ILE A 32 -14.48 -14.76 -2.61
C ILE A 32 -15.35 -15.95 -2.95
N LYS A 33 -14.84 -17.16 -2.70
CA LYS A 33 -15.59 -18.41 -2.93
C LYS A 33 -15.87 -19.14 -1.62
N PRO A 34 -17.11 -19.57 -1.35
CA PRO A 34 -17.40 -20.43 -0.23
C PRO A 34 -16.82 -21.83 -0.48
N VAL A 35 -16.20 -22.42 0.54
CA VAL A 35 -15.52 -23.74 0.43
C VAL A 35 -16.24 -24.80 1.24
N SER A 36 -16.57 -24.52 2.48
CA SER A 36 -17.23 -25.48 3.35
C SER A 36 -18.05 -24.81 4.45
N LEU A 37 -19.07 -25.52 4.93
CA LEU A 37 -19.85 -25.14 6.09
C LEU A 37 -19.93 -26.35 7.03
N LYS A 38 -19.25 -26.29 8.19
CA LYS A 38 -19.26 -27.36 9.20
C LYS A 38 -19.48 -26.74 10.58
N ASN A 39 -20.38 -27.30 11.37
CA ASN A 39 -20.63 -26.87 12.76
C ASN A 39 -20.80 -25.35 12.92
N LYS A 40 -21.53 -24.68 12.01
CA LYS A 40 -21.70 -23.22 11.96
C LYS A 40 -20.41 -22.43 11.67
N VAL A 41 -19.34 -23.09 11.21
CA VAL A 41 -18.12 -22.47 10.71
C VAL A 41 -18.19 -22.42 9.21
N LEU A 42 -18.21 -21.23 8.64
CA LEU A 42 -18.13 -21.01 7.20
C LEU A 42 -16.67 -20.78 6.82
N THR A 43 -16.15 -21.62 5.94
CA THR A 43 -14.81 -21.43 5.37
C THR A 43 -14.96 -20.79 4.00
N ILE A 44 -14.34 -19.62 3.80
CA ILE A 44 -14.30 -18.91 2.52
C ILE A 44 -12.87 -18.88 1.98
N GLN A 45 -12.74 -19.02 0.66
CA GLN A 45 -11.47 -18.94 -0.02
C GLN A 45 -11.26 -17.52 -0.54
N VAL A 46 -10.10 -16.96 -0.21
CA VAL A 46 -9.64 -15.64 -0.66
C VAL A 46 -8.44 -15.77 -1.59
N PRO A 47 -8.30 -14.86 -2.58
CA PRO A 47 -7.26 -14.98 -3.63
C PRO A 47 -5.82 -14.88 -3.10
N SER A 48 -5.57 -14.10 -2.06
CA SER A 48 -4.22 -13.88 -1.52
C SER A 48 -4.23 -13.55 -0.02
N GLN A 49 -3.06 -13.62 0.60
CA GLN A 49 -2.89 -13.20 2.00
C GLN A 49 -3.24 -11.73 2.20
N PHE A 50 -2.91 -10.88 1.25
CA PHE A 50 -3.28 -9.47 1.26
C PHE A 50 -4.80 -9.28 1.27
N PHE A 51 -5.51 -10.08 0.47
CA PHE A 51 -6.98 -10.04 0.40
C PHE A 51 -7.61 -10.40 1.76
N TYR A 52 -7.05 -11.41 2.44
CA TYR A 52 -7.42 -11.77 3.79
C TYR A 52 -7.22 -10.59 4.77
N GLU A 53 -6.04 -9.98 4.77
CA GLU A 53 -5.70 -8.87 5.67
C GLU A 53 -6.65 -7.67 5.46
N TYR A 54 -6.93 -7.32 4.22
CA TYR A 54 -7.85 -6.21 3.89
C TYR A 54 -9.29 -6.49 4.33
N ILE A 55 -9.81 -7.69 4.08
CA ILE A 55 -11.15 -8.09 4.52
C ILE A 55 -11.26 -8.10 6.04
N GLU A 56 -10.25 -8.62 6.75
CA GLU A 56 -10.21 -8.60 8.21
C GLU A 56 -10.16 -7.19 8.78
N GLU A 57 -9.44 -6.28 8.14
CA GLU A 57 -9.32 -4.90 8.61
C GLU A 57 -10.59 -4.09 8.38
N HIS A 58 -11.20 -4.20 7.20
CA HIS A 58 -12.25 -3.27 6.76
C HIS A 58 -13.66 -3.85 6.84
N TYR A 59 -13.81 -5.15 6.64
CA TYR A 59 -15.12 -5.77 6.44
C TYR A 59 -15.47 -6.91 7.39
N ILE A 60 -14.55 -7.32 8.29
CA ILE A 60 -14.80 -8.45 9.21
C ILE A 60 -16.06 -8.24 10.06
N ASN A 61 -16.28 -7.03 10.56
CA ASN A 61 -17.46 -6.72 11.38
C ASN A 61 -18.77 -6.85 10.59
N LEU A 62 -18.75 -6.45 9.32
CA LEU A 62 -19.88 -6.57 8.42
C LEU A 62 -20.17 -8.04 8.10
N ILE A 63 -19.14 -8.79 7.72
CA ILE A 63 -19.27 -10.23 7.41
C ILE A 63 -19.70 -11.01 8.66
N ALA A 64 -19.11 -10.74 9.82
CA ALA A 64 -19.48 -11.41 11.06
C ALA A 64 -20.94 -11.12 11.45
N LYS A 65 -21.42 -9.90 11.25
CA LYS A 65 -22.81 -9.50 11.53
C LYS A 65 -23.80 -10.22 10.59
N THR A 66 -23.51 -10.25 9.30
CA THR A 66 -24.35 -10.93 8.32
C THR A 66 -24.33 -12.45 8.53
N LEU A 67 -23.17 -13.03 8.82
CA LEU A 67 -23.02 -14.45 9.09
C LEU A 67 -23.78 -14.89 10.36
N LYS A 68 -23.71 -14.09 11.44
CA LYS A 68 -24.48 -14.33 12.66
C LYS A 68 -25.98 -14.25 12.46
N ARG A 69 -26.43 -13.40 11.54
CA ARG A 69 -27.84 -13.33 11.16
C ARG A 69 -28.31 -14.61 10.45
N GLU A 70 -27.44 -15.20 9.61
CA GLU A 70 -27.77 -16.38 8.81
C GLU A 70 -27.62 -17.70 9.60
N LEU A 71 -26.60 -17.84 10.42
CA LEU A 71 -26.24 -19.09 11.10
C LEU A 71 -26.41 -19.07 12.62
N GLY A 72 -26.77 -17.89 13.19
CA GLY A 72 -26.95 -17.69 14.62
C GLY A 72 -25.70 -17.20 15.34
N LYS A 73 -25.84 -16.93 16.66
CA LYS A 73 -24.79 -16.25 17.47
C LYS A 73 -23.45 -16.98 17.53
N GLU A 74 -23.44 -18.29 17.34
CA GLU A 74 -22.25 -19.14 17.38
C GLU A 74 -21.55 -19.27 16.03
N ALA A 75 -22.00 -18.57 15.01
CA ALA A 75 -21.40 -18.59 13.68
C ALA A 75 -19.93 -18.11 13.72
N ARG A 76 -19.06 -18.84 13.03
CA ARG A 76 -17.64 -18.52 12.89
C ARG A 76 -17.25 -18.45 11.42
N LEU A 77 -16.23 -17.65 11.12
CA LEU A 77 -15.65 -17.51 9.80
C LEU A 77 -14.21 -18.05 9.83
N GLU A 78 -13.84 -18.76 8.80
CA GLU A 78 -12.47 -19.20 8.54
C GLU A 78 -12.09 -18.84 7.11
N TYR A 79 -10.81 -18.57 6.88
CA TYR A 79 -10.29 -18.22 5.57
C TYR A 79 -9.36 -19.31 5.08
N ARG A 80 -9.46 -19.59 3.78
CA ARG A 80 -8.52 -20.44 3.05
C ARG A 80 -7.79 -19.58 2.03
N ILE A 81 -6.46 -19.51 2.14
CA ILE A 81 -5.61 -18.76 1.22
C ILE A 81 -4.98 -19.73 0.24
N MET A 82 -5.01 -19.41 -1.07
CA MET A 82 -4.24 -20.13 -2.07
C MET A 82 -2.79 -19.63 -2.03
N VAL A 83 -1.87 -20.50 -1.63
CA VAL A 83 -0.44 -20.24 -1.74
C VAL A 83 0.04 -20.89 -3.04
N ASP A 84 0.27 -20.09 -4.06
CA ASP A 84 0.84 -20.56 -5.33
C ASP A 84 2.33 -20.84 -5.13
N SER A 85 2.67 -22.11 -4.90
CA SER A 85 4.06 -22.55 -4.91
C SER A 85 4.48 -22.75 -6.36
N GLY A 86 5.05 -21.74 -6.99
CA GLY A 86 5.45 -21.67 -8.42
C GLY A 86 6.20 -22.87 -9.03
N ASN A 87 5.76 -24.07 -8.76
CA ASN A 87 6.27 -25.31 -9.34
C ASN A 87 5.10 -26.20 -9.78
N SER A 88 4.97 -26.40 -11.07
CA SER A 88 3.85 -26.98 -11.81
C SER A 88 3.63 -28.51 -11.60
N GLN A 89 4.01 -29.10 -10.49
CA GLN A 89 3.84 -30.54 -10.20
C GLN A 89 3.27 -30.90 -8.82
N HIS A 90 2.88 -29.94 -7.98
CA HIS A 90 2.20 -30.24 -6.72
C HIS A 90 0.90 -29.46 -6.60
N GLU A 91 -0.14 -30.10 -6.03
CA GLU A 91 -1.41 -29.45 -5.68
C GLU A 91 -1.15 -28.17 -4.85
N PRO A 92 -1.90 -27.07 -5.07
CA PRO A 92 -1.69 -25.83 -4.33
C PRO A 92 -1.86 -26.07 -2.83
N GLN A 93 -0.85 -25.71 -2.05
CA GLN A 93 -0.93 -25.79 -0.60
C GLN A 93 -1.92 -24.75 -0.09
N THR A 94 -2.92 -25.19 0.64
CA THR A 94 -3.91 -24.31 1.27
C THR A 94 -3.61 -24.18 2.75
N MET A 95 -3.61 -22.96 3.27
CA MET A 95 -3.47 -22.64 4.69
C MET A 95 -4.81 -22.16 5.23
N ASP A 96 -5.37 -22.86 6.21
CA ASP A 96 -6.60 -22.44 6.88
C ASP A 96 -6.24 -21.50 8.05
N LEU A 97 -6.78 -20.28 8.05
CA LEU A 97 -6.56 -19.28 9.09
C LEU A 97 -7.88 -18.93 9.79
N PRO A 98 -7.92 -18.92 11.14
CA PRO A 98 -9.10 -18.48 11.87
C PRO A 98 -9.28 -16.96 11.73
N ALA A 99 -10.53 -16.52 11.61
CA ALA A 99 -10.86 -15.10 11.67
C ALA A 99 -10.50 -14.51 13.04
N ASN A 100 -9.66 -13.46 13.07
CA ASN A 100 -9.05 -12.95 14.31
C ASN A 100 -10.02 -12.17 15.21
N ASN A 101 -11.23 -11.83 14.79
CA ASN A 101 -12.13 -10.91 15.50
C ASN A 101 -13.48 -11.48 15.95
N ILE A 102 -13.56 -12.76 16.32
CA ILE A 102 -14.67 -13.22 17.17
C ILE A 102 -14.21 -13.25 18.63
N ARG A 103 -13.75 -12.14 19.16
CA ARG A 103 -13.69 -11.96 20.62
C ARG A 103 -15.08 -11.50 21.09
N ILE A 104 -15.79 -12.43 21.70
CA ILE A 104 -16.99 -12.15 22.48
C ILE A 104 -16.56 -11.25 23.63
N TYR A 105 -17.04 -10.01 23.66
CA TYR A 105 -17.04 -9.21 24.87
C TYR A 105 -18.04 -9.85 25.84
N ASN A 106 -17.58 -10.76 26.66
CA ASN A 106 -18.27 -11.10 27.91
C ASN A 106 -17.96 -9.96 28.90
N ASN A 107 -19.02 -9.24 29.29
CA ASN A 107 -19.01 -8.32 30.42
C ASN A 107 -18.63 -9.09 31.68
N HIS A 108 -17.36 -9.04 32.03
CA HIS A 108 -16.90 -9.19 33.41
C HIS A 108 -16.08 -7.95 33.74
N VAL A 109 -16.70 -7.11 34.58
CA VAL A 109 -16.06 -6.04 35.30
C VAL A 109 -14.98 -6.70 36.19
N MET A 110 -13.70 -6.48 35.83
CA MET A 110 -12.59 -6.67 36.76
C MET A 110 -11.96 -5.31 37.01
N ASP A 111 -12.07 -4.87 38.26
CA ASP A 111 -11.36 -3.73 38.81
C ASP A 111 -9.86 -3.91 38.67
N PHE A 112 -9.21 -3.03 37.91
CA PHE A 112 -7.78 -2.81 37.97
C PHE A 112 -7.48 -1.38 38.35
N PRO A 113 -6.48 -1.13 39.24
CA PRO A 113 -6.20 0.20 39.73
C PRO A 113 -5.70 1.13 38.63
N LEU A 114 -6.30 2.33 38.58
CA LEU A 114 -5.92 3.43 37.70
C LEU A 114 -4.49 3.87 37.98
N VAL A 115 -3.56 3.52 37.12
CA VAL A 115 -2.29 4.23 36.97
C VAL A 115 -2.46 5.19 35.79
N VAL A 116 -2.73 6.45 36.12
CA VAL A 116 -2.82 7.56 35.18
C VAL A 116 -1.40 7.96 34.79
N ASN A 117 -0.93 7.49 33.65
CA ASN A 117 0.11 8.14 32.83
C ASN A 117 0.26 7.41 31.50
N ASN A 118 -0.65 7.69 30.56
CA ASN A 118 -0.40 7.39 29.14
C ASN A 118 -1.03 8.48 28.28
N PRO A 119 -0.30 9.01 27.29
CA PRO A 119 -0.88 9.94 26.32
C PRO A 119 -2.04 9.24 25.60
N VAL A 120 -3.09 10.01 25.33
CA VAL A 120 -4.33 9.57 24.68
C VAL A 120 -3.99 8.72 23.46
N LYS A 121 -4.20 7.40 23.55
CA LYS A 121 -4.01 6.49 22.41
C LYS A 121 -5.13 6.74 21.42
N ASN A 122 -4.75 7.06 20.18
CA ASN A 122 -5.69 7.17 19.07
C ASN A 122 -6.51 5.88 19.00
N PRO A 123 -7.86 5.91 19.11
CA PRO A 123 -8.71 4.71 19.11
C PRO A 123 -8.70 3.93 17.80
N PHE A 124 -8.09 4.47 16.75
CA PHE A 124 -7.91 3.83 15.43
C PHE A 124 -6.57 3.10 15.28
N VAL A 125 -5.71 3.09 16.31
CA VAL A 125 -4.48 2.31 16.32
C VAL A 125 -4.76 0.97 16.98
N ILE A 126 -4.85 -0.11 16.19
CA ILE A 126 -5.00 -1.48 16.69
C ILE A 126 -3.64 -1.95 17.23
N PRO A 127 -3.50 -2.22 18.54
CA PRO A 127 -2.26 -2.75 19.09
C PRO A 127 -2.06 -4.20 18.61
N GLY A 128 -0.97 -4.48 17.92
CA GLY A 128 -0.58 -5.84 17.55
C GLY A 128 -0.43 -6.15 16.06
N LEU A 129 -0.76 -5.22 15.16
CA LEU A 129 -0.40 -5.37 13.75
C LEU A 129 1.12 -5.25 13.63
N LYS A 130 1.79 -6.36 13.34
CA LYS A 130 3.18 -6.32 12.86
C LYS A 130 3.17 -5.48 11.59
N LYS A 131 3.80 -4.30 11.63
CA LYS A 131 3.99 -3.47 10.43
C LYS A 131 4.64 -4.34 9.37
N ILE A 132 4.06 -4.36 8.18
CA ILE A 132 4.66 -5.02 7.02
C ILE A 132 6.05 -4.43 6.86
N GLN A 133 7.08 -5.26 7.06
CA GLN A 133 8.46 -4.84 6.85
C GLN A 133 8.75 -4.96 5.35
N ILE A 134 8.52 -3.87 4.63
CA ILE A 134 8.94 -3.75 3.23
C ILE A 134 10.41 -3.36 3.21
N ASP A 135 11.22 -4.11 2.46
CA ASP A 135 12.60 -3.72 2.19
C ASP A 135 12.59 -2.39 1.41
N PRO A 136 13.17 -1.32 1.97
CA PRO A 136 13.11 0.01 1.36
C PRO A 136 13.92 0.12 0.08
N GLN A 137 14.76 -0.85 -0.26
CA GLN A 137 15.64 -0.87 -1.43
C GLN A 137 16.60 0.34 -1.47
N LEU A 138 16.92 0.91 -0.31
CA LEU A 138 17.81 2.07 -0.18
C LEU A 138 19.25 1.62 0.03
N ASN A 139 20.18 2.31 -0.61
CA ASN A 139 21.62 2.16 -0.33
C ASN A 139 21.98 3.04 0.89
N PRO A 140 22.46 2.46 2.01
CA PRO A 140 22.77 3.22 3.23
C PRO A 140 23.94 4.21 3.08
N VAL A 141 24.74 4.10 2.04
CA VAL A 141 25.86 5.01 1.75
C VAL A 141 25.37 6.38 1.26
N TYR A 142 24.18 6.43 0.64
CA TYR A 142 23.61 7.67 0.14
C TYR A 142 22.90 8.42 1.26
N THR A 143 23.62 9.38 1.84
CA THR A 143 23.16 10.23 2.94
C THR A 143 23.29 11.71 2.57
N PHE A 144 22.63 12.58 3.34
CA PHE A 144 22.84 14.03 3.20
C PHE A 144 24.28 14.44 3.55
N ASP A 145 24.97 13.69 4.42
CA ASP A 145 26.34 14.01 4.83
C ASP A 145 27.36 13.62 3.76
N SER A 146 27.09 12.54 3.00
CA SER A 146 27.94 12.15 1.87
C SER A 146 27.65 12.94 0.58
N LEU A 147 26.52 13.70 0.53
CA LEU A 147 26.20 14.60 -0.59
C LEU A 147 26.90 15.95 -0.39
N ILE A 148 27.87 16.26 -1.25
CA ILE A 148 28.59 17.54 -1.22
C ILE A 148 27.60 18.67 -1.54
N GLU A 149 27.49 19.66 -0.65
CA GLU A 149 26.65 20.83 -0.85
C GLU A 149 27.38 21.90 -1.65
N GLY A 150 26.74 22.38 -2.69
CA GLY A 150 27.17 23.49 -3.52
C GLY A 150 26.01 24.37 -3.92
N ASP A 151 26.26 25.51 -4.57
CA ASP A 151 25.21 26.36 -5.11
C ASP A 151 24.34 25.61 -6.12
N CYS A 152 24.95 24.68 -6.84
CA CYS A 152 24.32 23.84 -7.87
C CYS A 152 23.21 22.90 -7.34
N ASN A 153 23.19 22.58 -6.04
CA ASN A 153 22.22 21.64 -5.47
C ASN A 153 21.56 22.11 -4.16
N ARG A 154 21.90 23.32 -3.69
CA ARG A 154 21.45 23.84 -2.39
C ARG A 154 19.93 23.83 -2.23
N VAL A 155 19.21 24.24 -3.26
CA VAL A 155 17.73 24.29 -3.22
C VAL A 155 17.16 22.89 -3.11
N ALA A 156 17.59 21.96 -3.97
CA ALA A 156 17.13 20.58 -3.97
C ALA A 156 17.46 19.86 -2.66
N ARG A 157 18.67 20.09 -2.12
CA ARG A 157 19.10 19.51 -0.83
C ARG A 157 18.27 20.03 0.35
N ARG A 158 17.96 21.32 0.40
CA ARG A 158 17.11 21.91 1.43
C ARG A 158 15.67 21.40 1.33
N ALA A 159 15.12 21.35 0.13
CA ALA A 159 13.80 20.76 -0.11
C ALA A 159 13.75 19.30 0.34
N GLY A 160 14.77 18.52 0.00
CA GLY A 160 14.90 17.12 0.43
C GLY A 160 14.91 16.95 1.95
N LYS A 161 15.64 17.81 2.68
CA LYS A 161 15.64 17.81 4.16
C LYS A 161 14.26 18.14 4.73
N THR A 162 13.57 19.14 4.19
CA THR A 162 12.19 19.49 4.60
C THR A 162 11.23 18.33 4.37
N VAL A 163 11.36 17.63 3.25
CA VAL A 163 10.57 16.42 2.95
C VAL A 163 10.88 15.31 3.94
N ALA A 164 12.16 15.10 4.29
CA ALA A 164 12.54 14.07 5.24
C ALA A 164 12.05 14.36 6.66
N GLU A 165 12.02 15.62 7.07
CA GLU A 165 11.52 16.03 8.39
C GLU A 165 10.00 15.88 8.51
N LYS A 166 9.25 16.22 7.46
CA LYS A 166 7.77 16.21 7.45
C LYS A 166 7.22 15.58 6.19
N PRO A 167 7.39 14.27 5.98
CA PRO A 167 6.95 13.61 4.76
C PRO A 167 5.42 13.61 4.63
N GLY A 168 4.94 14.10 3.50
CA GLY A 168 3.52 14.23 3.17
C GLY A 168 2.79 15.44 3.79
N ALA A 169 3.39 16.09 4.79
CA ALA A 169 2.80 17.22 5.50
C ALA A 169 3.40 18.58 5.09
N ASN A 170 4.06 18.64 3.93
CA ASN A 170 4.67 19.86 3.38
C ASN A 170 4.16 20.17 1.97
N SER A 171 4.45 21.37 1.46
CA SER A 171 4.02 21.80 0.12
C SER A 171 4.85 21.18 -1.02
N PHE A 172 5.89 20.38 -0.71
CA PHE A 172 6.79 19.78 -1.69
C PHE A 172 6.35 18.34 -2.02
N ASN A 173 5.09 18.18 -2.38
CA ASN A 173 4.53 16.88 -2.71
C ASN A 173 3.75 16.93 -4.04
N PRO A 174 4.32 16.34 -5.11
CA PRO A 174 5.59 15.63 -5.16
C PRO A 174 6.81 16.55 -5.09
N LEU A 175 7.95 16.01 -4.65
CA LEU A 175 9.27 16.63 -4.90
C LEU A 175 9.85 16.00 -6.15
N VAL A 176 10.04 16.81 -7.19
CA VAL A 176 10.67 16.38 -8.45
C VAL A 176 12.09 16.94 -8.50
N ILE A 177 13.08 16.06 -8.50
CA ILE A 177 14.50 16.38 -8.60
C ILE A 177 14.92 16.12 -10.03
N TYR A 178 15.38 17.14 -10.75
CA TYR A 178 15.78 16.96 -12.14
C TYR A 178 17.15 17.58 -12.44
N GLY A 179 17.77 17.15 -13.53
CA GLY A 179 19.08 17.64 -13.95
C GLY A 179 19.83 16.61 -14.79
N GLY A 180 20.94 16.99 -15.37
CA GLY A 180 21.76 16.13 -16.22
C GLY A 180 22.25 14.83 -15.55
N VAL A 181 22.80 13.94 -16.35
CA VAL A 181 23.38 12.67 -15.86
C VAL A 181 24.57 12.96 -14.95
N GLY A 182 24.72 12.17 -13.86
CA GLY A 182 25.86 12.30 -12.96
C GLY A 182 25.78 13.41 -11.90
N LEU A 183 24.74 14.23 -11.87
CA LEU A 183 24.61 15.36 -10.94
C LEU A 183 24.12 14.98 -9.53
N GLY A 184 23.92 13.70 -9.23
CA GLY A 184 23.59 13.22 -7.89
C GLY A 184 22.07 13.13 -7.59
N LYS A 185 21.20 13.08 -8.61
CA LYS A 185 19.75 12.92 -8.44
C LYS A 185 19.40 11.70 -7.58
N THR A 186 19.86 10.52 -7.99
CA THR A 186 19.67 9.25 -7.28
C THR A 186 20.22 9.31 -5.87
N HIS A 187 21.41 9.94 -5.68
CA HIS A 187 22.01 10.11 -4.36
C HIS A 187 21.08 10.91 -3.44
N LEU A 188 20.63 12.10 -3.90
CA LEU A 188 19.75 12.95 -3.11
C LEU A 188 18.41 12.26 -2.80
N ALA A 189 17.80 11.59 -3.79
CA ALA A 189 16.54 10.87 -3.61
C ALA A 189 16.68 9.76 -2.55
N GLN A 190 17.75 8.98 -2.59
CA GLN A 190 17.99 7.93 -1.58
C GLN A 190 18.42 8.52 -0.23
N ALA A 191 19.13 9.64 -0.20
CA ALA A 191 19.44 10.36 1.04
C ALA A 191 18.18 10.81 1.77
N ILE A 192 17.17 11.30 1.03
CA ILE A 192 15.85 11.62 1.58
C ILE A 192 15.21 10.38 2.21
N GLY A 193 15.20 9.25 1.51
CA GLY A 193 14.64 7.99 2.00
C GLY A 193 15.33 7.49 3.26
N ASN A 194 16.66 7.51 3.31
CA ASN A 194 17.45 7.12 4.47
C ASN A 194 17.17 8.03 5.68
N GLU A 195 17.08 9.35 5.48
CA GLU A 195 16.80 10.28 6.56
C GLU A 195 15.35 10.14 7.06
N VAL A 196 14.36 9.91 6.18
CA VAL A 196 12.99 9.58 6.60
C VAL A 196 12.99 8.34 7.50
N LYS A 197 13.67 7.28 7.14
CA LYS A 197 13.73 6.06 7.97
C LYS A 197 14.36 6.31 9.32
N LYS A 198 15.37 7.16 9.39
CA LYS A 198 16.04 7.55 10.63
C LYS A 198 15.14 8.39 11.53
N LEU A 199 14.46 9.40 10.98
CA LEU A 199 13.59 10.32 11.73
C LEU A 199 12.22 9.70 12.04
N HIS A 200 11.73 8.83 11.16
CA HIS A 200 10.39 8.22 11.24
C HIS A 200 10.45 6.70 11.07
N PRO A 201 10.97 5.93 12.04
CA PRO A 201 11.14 4.46 11.92
C PRO A 201 9.84 3.71 11.67
N GLY A 202 8.72 4.37 11.92
CA GLY A 202 7.38 3.81 11.72
C GLY A 202 6.81 4.00 10.32
N LYS A 203 7.44 4.79 9.44
CA LYS A 203 6.97 4.99 8.06
C LYS A 203 7.54 3.94 7.11
N VAL A 204 6.71 3.51 6.19
CA VAL A 204 7.10 2.60 5.11
C VAL A 204 7.69 3.43 3.97
N VAL A 205 8.97 3.26 3.72
CA VAL A 205 9.70 3.94 2.63
C VAL A 205 10.07 2.92 1.57
N LEU A 206 9.85 3.24 0.31
CA LEU A 206 10.25 2.42 -0.82
C LEU A 206 10.94 3.28 -1.89
N TYR A 207 12.14 2.85 -2.28
CA TYR A 207 12.83 3.32 -3.47
C TYR A 207 12.70 2.29 -4.59
N VAL A 208 12.37 2.75 -5.79
CA VAL A 208 12.30 1.89 -6.98
C VAL A 208 12.65 2.70 -8.22
N SER A 209 13.44 2.12 -9.14
CA SER A 209 13.63 2.72 -10.46
C SER A 209 12.38 2.54 -11.33
N SER A 210 12.11 3.46 -12.23
CA SER A 210 10.99 3.35 -13.16
C SER A 210 11.05 2.07 -13.99
N GLU A 211 12.22 1.62 -14.39
CA GLU A 211 12.40 0.36 -15.12
C GLU A 211 11.95 -0.85 -14.27
N LYS A 212 12.37 -0.89 -12.99
CA LYS A 212 11.95 -1.97 -12.07
C LYS A 212 10.45 -1.94 -11.84
N PHE A 213 9.85 -0.75 -11.66
CA PHE A 213 8.41 -0.58 -11.56
C PHE A 213 7.68 -1.12 -12.80
N ILE A 214 8.14 -0.76 -14.00
CA ILE A 214 7.56 -1.21 -15.26
C ILE A 214 7.63 -2.74 -15.40
N ASN A 215 8.78 -3.34 -15.09
CA ASN A 215 8.96 -4.79 -15.15
C ASN A 215 8.04 -5.51 -14.16
N GLN A 216 7.97 -5.04 -12.92
CA GLN A 216 7.06 -5.59 -11.91
C GLN A 216 5.59 -5.46 -12.33
N PHE A 217 5.19 -4.32 -12.90
CA PHE A 217 3.84 -4.14 -13.42
C PHE A 217 3.52 -5.12 -14.56
N GLN A 218 4.46 -5.32 -15.49
CA GLN A 218 4.28 -6.26 -16.59
C GLN A 218 4.11 -7.70 -16.10
N ASP A 219 4.91 -8.12 -15.11
CA ASP A 219 4.82 -9.45 -14.51
C ASP A 219 3.47 -9.65 -13.80
N HIS A 220 3.01 -8.68 -13.01
CA HIS A 220 1.70 -8.73 -12.37
C HIS A 220 0.55 -8.68 -13.39
N SER A 221 0.73 -7.94 -14.50
CA SER A 221 -0.25 -7.88 -15.59
C SER A 221 -0.40 -9.23 -16.31
N ARG A 222 0.71 -9.94 -16.53
CA ARG A 222 0.68 -11.31 -17.12
C ARG A 222 0.00 -12.32 -16.21
N ASN A 223 0.13 -12.14 -14.90
CA ASN A 223 -0.45 -13.03 -13.87
C ASN A 223 -1.86 -12.60 -13.41
N ASN A 224 -2.50 -11.62 -14.07
CA ASN A 224 -3.79 -11.06 -13.69
C ASN A 224 -3.84 -10.49 -12.24
N ALA A 225 -2.69 -10.06 -11.69
CA ALA A 225 -2.51 -9.56 -10.33
C ALA A 225 -2.26 -8.05 -10.27
N ILE A 226 -2.82 -7.27 -11.22
CA ILE A 226 -2.64 -5.81 -11.29
C ILE A 226 -3.14 -5.13 -10.02
N ASN A 227 -4.25 -5.60 -9.44
CA ASN A 227 -4.81 -5.04 -8.24
C ASN A 227 -3.86 -5.20 -7.04
N ASP A 228 -3.24 -6.37 -6.89
CA ASP A 228 -2.26 -6.64 -5.82
C ASP A 228 -1.05 -5.71 -5.96
N PHE A 229 -0.59 -5.47 -7.20
CA PHE A 229 0.48 -4.52 -7.49
C PHE A 229 0.12 -3.10 -7.05
N ILE A 230 -1.06 -2.60 -7.44
CA ILE A 230 -1.52 -1.26 -7.07
C ILE A 230 -1.65 -1.15 -5.55
N HIS A 231 -2.25 -2.13 -4.90
CA HIS A 231 -2.43 -2.14 -3.45
C HIS A 231 -1.12 -2.19 -2.68
N PHE A 232 -0.14 -2.96 -3.15
CA PHE A 232 1.19 -2.94 -2.55
C PHE A 232 1.77 -1.53 -2.48
N TYR A 233 1.72 -0.79 -3.59
CA TYR A 233 2.22 0.58 -3.63
C TYR A 233 1.40 1.56 -2.78
N GLN A 234 0.11 1.29 -2.59
CA GLN A 234 -0.76 2.12 -1.73
C GLN A 234 -0.41 2.03 -0.25
N LEU A 235 0.29 0.99 0.20
CA LEU A 235 0.75 0.83 1.58
C LEU A 235 1.96 1.71 1.92
N ILE A 236 2.63 2.27 0.92
CA ILE A 236 3.86 3.04 1.06
C ILE A 236 3.55 4.43 1.63
N ASP A 237 4.31 4.89 2.61
CA ASP A 237 4.20 6.25 3.16
C ASP A 237 5.08 7.25 2.42
N VAL A 238 6.24 6.80 1.94
CA VAL A 238 7.17 7.61 1.12
C VAL A 238 7.61 6.79 -0.07
N LEU A 239 7.12 7.14 -1.25
CA LEU A 239 7.48 6.48 -2.50
C LEU A 239 8.48 7.33 -3.27
N ILE A 240 9.63 6.73 -3.55
CA ILE A 240 10.71 7.34 -4.35
C ILE A 240 10.79 6.60 -5.68
N ILE A 241 10.51 7.30 -6.78
CA ILE A 241 10.63 6.77 -8.14
C ILE A 241 11.81 7.45 -8.83
N ASP A 242 12.78 6.64 -9.21
CA ASP A 242 13.97 7.14 -9.90
C ASP A 242 13.81 7.04 -11.43
N ASP A 243 14.27 8.08 -12.13
CA ASP A 243 14.32 8.17 -13.59
C ASP A 243 12.95 8.03 -14.28
N VAL A 244 11.99 8.89 -13.91
CA VAL A 244 10.60 8.83 -14.44
C VAL A 244 10.50 8.99 -15.96
N GLN A 245 11.54 9.48 -16.65
CA GLN A 245 11.56 9.56 -18.11
C GLN A 245 11.40 8.21 -18.81
N PHE A 246 11.75 7.10 -18.14
CA PHE A 246 11.59 5.76 -18.72
C PHE A 246 10.14 5.30 -18.83
N PHE A 247 9.20 5.94 -18.13
CA PHE A 247 7.78 5.68 -18.34
C PHE A 247 7.29 6.04 -19.75
N ALA A 248 7.99 6.93 -20.47
CA ALA A 248 7.58 7.39 -21.80
C ALA A 248 7.31 6.25 -22.82
N ARG A 249 7.90 5.09 -22.60
CA ARG A 249 7.74 3.91 -23.49
C ARG A 249 6.77 2.86 -22.96
N ALA A 250 6.07 3.12 -21.83
CA ALA A 250 5.30 2.12 -21.09
C ALA A 250 3.90 2.65 -20.71
N GLU A 251 3.07 2.89 -21.70
CA GLU A 251 1.77 3.57 -21.55
C GLU A 251 0.87 2.91 -20.49
N ARG A 252 0.73 1.58 -20.49
CA ARG A 252 -0.06 0.86 -19.48
C ARG A 252 0.49 1.01 -18.05
N SER A 253 1.81 1.10 -17.92
CA SER A 253 2.46 1.35 -16.62
C SER A 253 2.27 2.79 -16.16
N GLN A 254 2.14 3.76 -17.08
CA GLN A 254 1.76 5.13 -16.74
C GLN A 254 0.36 5.19 -16.12
N ASP A 255 -0.59 4.40 -16.61
CA ASP A 255 -1.94 4.33 -16.05
C ASP A 255 -1.94 3.80 -14.62
N ALA A 256 -1.20 2.72 -14.37
CA ALA A 256 -1.04 2.17 -13.04
C ALA A 256 -0.35 3.16 -12.09
N PHE A 257 0.73 3.79 -12.55
CA PHE A 257 1.44 4.80 -11.77
C PHE A 257 0.56 6.01 -11.46
N PHE A 258 -0.26 6.46 -12.41
CA PHE A 258 -1.21 7.55 -12.18
C PHE A 258 -2.23 7.22 -11.08
N ALA A 259 -2.75 5.99 -11.05
CA ALA A 259 -3.66 5.55 -10.00
C ALA A 259 -2.98 5.53 -8.63
N ILE A 260 -1.76 4.99 -8.55
CA ILE A 260 -0.94 4.95 -7.32
C ILE A 260 -0.61 6.38 -6.87
N PHE A 261 -0.16 7.24 -7.78
CA PHE A 261 0.18 8.64 -7.49
C PHE A 261 -0.98 9.39 -6.84
N ASN A 262 -2.18 9.31 -7.46
CA ASN A 262 -3.36 9.99 -6.94
C ASN A 262 -3.73 9.49 -5.55
N HIS A 263 -3.71 8.18 -5.33
CA HIS A 263 -4.01 7.60 -4.02
C HIS A 263 -3.04 8.10 -2.95
N LEU A 264 -1.73 8.00 -3.20
CA LEU A 264 -0.71 8.43 -2.25
C LEU A 264 -0.80 9.92 -1.94
N HIS A 265 -0.96 10.74 -2.97
CA HIS A 265 -1.07 12.19 -2.81
C HIS A 265 -2.32 12.59 -2.00
N GLN A 266 -3.49 12.01 -2.31
CA GLN A 266 -4.75 12.26 -1.59
C GLN A 266 -4.70 11.77 -0.14
N SER A 267 -3.95 10.70 0.12
CA SER A 267 -3.75 10.15 1.47
C SER A 267 -2.67 10.89 2.27
N GLY A 268 -2.14 12.01 1.77
CA GLY A 268 -1.09 12.78 2.45
C GLY A 268 0.24 12.04 2.56
N LYS A 269 0.50 11.08 1.66
CA LYS A 269 1.76 10.34 1.58
C LYS A 269 2.73 11.04 0.64
N GLN A 270 4.02 10.90 0.89
CA GLN A 270 5.06 11.65 0.17
C GLN A 270 5.48 10.93 -1.12
N LEU A 271 5.62 11.72 -2.18
CA LEU A 271 6.19 11.30 -3.45
C LEU A 271 7.49 12.07 -3.71
N VAL A 272 8.54 11.35 -4.10
CA VAL A 272 9.83 11.90 -4.56
C VAL A 272 10.14 11.29 -5.91
N LEU A 273 10.39 12.11 -6.91
CA LEU A 273 10.61 11.68 -8.28
C LEU A 273 11.96 12.24 -8.77
N THR A 274 12.70 11.46 -9.54
CA THR A 274 13.87 11.99 -10.25
C THR A 274 13.68 11.93 -11.76
N SER A 275 14.33 12.84 -12.47
CA SER A 275 14.28 12.91 -13.92
C SER A 275 15.55 13.56 -14.52
N ASP A 276 15.86 13.21 -15.75
CA ASP A 276 16.95 13.89 -16.50
C ASP A 276 16.53 15.25 -17.05
N LYS A 277 15.22 15.51 -17.17
CA LYS A 277 14.65 16.75 -17.70
C LYS A 277 13.61 17.33 -16.74
N ALA A 278 13.36 18.62 -16.86
CA ALA A 278 12.25 19.25 -16.15
C ALA A 278 10.90 18.62 -16.56
N PRO A 279 9.88 18.61 -15.68
CA PRO A 279 8.57 18.02 -16.00
C PRO A 279 7.91 18.59 -17.27
N LYS A 280 8.20 19.84 -17.62
CA LYS A 280 7.69 20.48 -18.84
C LYS A 280 8.32 19.94 -20.13
N ASP A 281 9.52 19.37 -20.03
CA ASP A 281 10.36 18.93 -21.15
C ASP A 281 10.39 17.39 -21.28
N LEU A 282 9.51 16.69 -20.54
CA LEU A 282 9.39 15.24 -20.58
C LEU A 282 8.43 14.80 -21.70
N ASP A 283 9.01 14.36 -22.82
CA ASP A 283 8.25 13.82 -23.95
C ASP A 283 7.78 12.40 -23.70
N GLY A 284 6.63 12.00 -24.28
CA GLY A 284 6.09 10.63 -24.24
C GLY A 284 5.38 10.25 -22.94
N LEU A 285 5.30 11.15 -21.96
CA LEU A 285 4.45 10.97 -20.79
C LEU A 285 3.07 11.58 -21.04
N GLN A 286 2.05 10.93 -20.48
CA GLN A 286 0.67 11.42 -20.56
C GLN A 286 0.55 12.77 -19.84
N GLU A 287 -0.17 13.73 -20.43
CA GLU A 287 -0.33 15.09 -19.89
C GLU A 287 -0.89 15.11 -18.45
N ARG A 288 -1.73 14.13 -18.11
CA ARG A 288 -2.26 13.97 -16.74
C ARG A 288 -1.16 13.68 -15.71
N LEU A 289 -0.09 12.91 -16.05
CA LEU A 289 1.07 12.69 -15.18
C LEU A 289 1.93 13.94 -15.08
N LEU A 290 2.21 14.60 -16.23
CA LEU A 290 2.97 15.84 -16.26
C LEU A 290 2.30 16.93 -15.41
N SER A 291 0.99 17.04 -15.47
CA SER A 291 0.20 17.94 -14.62
C SER A 291 0.43 17.65 -13.14
N ARG A 292 0.45 16.36 -12.74
CA ARG A 292 0.70 15.94 -11.35
C ARG A 292 2.11 16.24 -10.88
N PHE A 293 3.11 16.04 -11.74
CA PHE A 293 4.51 16.35 -11.41
C PHE A 293 4.73 17.85 -11.14
N ARG A 294 3.92 18.70 -11.75
CA ARG A 294 3.96 20.17 -11.55
C ARG A 294 3.26 20.65 -10.28
N TRP A 295 2.52 19.80 -9.56
CA TRP A 295 1.77 20.24 -8.37
C TRP A 295 2.64 20.63 -7.18
N GLY A 296 3.77 19.96 -6.99
CA GLY A 296 4.68 20.21 -5.90
C GLY A 296 5.86 21.09 -6.27
N LEU A 297 7.03 20.74 -5.78
CA LEU A 297 8.27 21.45 -6.06
C LEU A 297 9.12 20.69 -7.09
N SER A 298 9.52 21.39 -8.17
CA SER A 298 10.55 20.90 -9.08
C SER A 298 11.87 21.63 -8.77
N ALA A 299 12.88 20.86 -8.36
CA ALA A 299 14.19 21.35 -7.97
C ALA A 299 15.26 20.84 -8.94
N ASP A 300 16.02 21.76 -9.54
CA ASP A 300 17.09 21.42 -10.47
C ASP A 300 18.41 21.10 -9.75
N LEU A 301 19.18 20.21 -10.35
CA LEU A 301 20.58 20.00 -10.04
C LEU A 301 21.41 20.48 -11.23
N GLN A 302 22.28 21.43 -10.98
CA GLN A 302 23.14 22.05 -12.00
C GLN A 302 24.57 21.47 -11.93
N MET A 303 25.35 21.74 -12.93
CA MET A 303 26.78 21.46 -12.87
C MET A 303 27.44 22.36 -11.83
N PRO A 304 28.44 21.85 -11.10
CA PRO A 304 29.22 22.62 -10.13
C PRO A 304 29.93 23.81 -10.74
#